data_3dfeeccc58d0025ef918ad6dfbfd4856
#
_entry.id   3dfeeccc58d0025ef918ad6dfbfd4856
#
_cell.length_a   1.000
_cell.length_b   1.000
_cell.length_c   1.000
_cell.angle_alpha   90.00
_cell.angle_beta   90.00
_cell.angle_gamma   90.00
#
_symmetry.space_group_name_H-M   'P 1'
#
loop_
_entity.id
_entity.type
_entity.pdbx_description
1 polymer ?
#
loop_
_entity_poly.entity_id
_entity_poly.type
_entity_poly.pdbx_seq_one_letter_code
_entity_poly.pdbx_strand_id
1 'polypeptide(L)'
;TNKIIIKYLSKPNLTPSKFIISSFRWDELKKFRNINKDVPIAILVDSLYKIDNAIKLAKEINAVALNPNNNFITNQIVNKIQSNNIKVYPYTINTPKNIKRMKSMGVDGIITDFPERINQ
;
A
#
# COMPACT_ATOMS: atom_id res chain seq x y z
N THR A 1 -3.36 8.35 -14.61
CA THR A 1 -2.78 7.94 -13.32
C THR A 1 -3.54 8.61 -12.20
N ASN A 2 -4.25 7.82 -11.46
CA ASN A 2 -5.03 8.32 -10.33
C ASN A 2 -4.12 8.62 -9.15
N LYS A 3 -4.28 9.81 -8.58
CA LYS A 3 -3.58 10.13 -7.34
C LYS A 3 -4.28 9.42 -6.20
N ILE A 4 -3.51 8.67 -5.45
CA ILE A 4 -4.02 7.96 -4.30
C ILE A 4 -3.46 8.62 -3.05
N ILE A 5 -4.36 8.99 -2.13
CA ILE A 5 -3.96 9.61 -0.88
C ILE A 5 -3.67 8.51 0.14
N ILE A 6 -2.43 8.44 0.61
CA ILE A 6 -2.02 7.47 1.60
C ILE A 6 -1.72 8.20 2.90
N LYS A 7 -2.33 7.73 4.00
CA LYS A 7 -2.09 8.27 5.33
C LYS A 7 -1.46 7.20 6.21
N TYR A 8 -0.40 7.57 6.91
CA TYR A 8 0.28 6.65 7.82
C TYR A 8 -0.43 6.65 9.17
N LEU A 9 -0.65 5.46 9.71
CA LEU A 9 -1.39 5.29 10.94
C LEU A 9 -0.53 5.43 12.19
N SER A 10 0.75 5.09 12.10
CA SER A 10 1.61 4.97 13.27
C SER A 10 2.67 6.06 13.41
N LYS A 11 2.79 6.94 12.44
CA LYS A 11 3.83 7.98 12.47
C LYS A 11 3.25 9.32 12.06
N PRO A 12 2.70 10.06 13.02
CA PRO A 12 2.03 11.33 12.70
C PRO A 12 2.95 12.40 12.13
N ASN A 13 4.26 12.24 12.30
CA ASN A 13 5.22 13.24 11.83
C ASN A 13 5.72 13.02 10.41
N LEU A 14 5.23 11.99 9.74
CA LEU A 14 5.61 11.78 8.34
C LEU A 14 4.94 12.83 7.47
N THR A 15 5.76 13.52 6.70
CA THR A 15 5.25 14.55 5.81
C THR A 15 4.37 13.92 4.73
N PRO A 16 3.16 14.44 4.53
CA PRO A 16 2.24 13.89 3.53
C PRO A 16 2.60 14.28 2.09
N SER A 17 3.73 14.92 1.88
CA SER A 17 4.07 15.52 0.59
C SER A 17 4.62 14.56 -0.45
N LYS A 18 4.91 13.31 -0.09
CA LYS A 18 5.48 12.38 -1.04
C LYS A 18 4.38 11.64 -1.80
N PHE A 19 4.37 11.83 -3.09
CA PHE A 19 3.49 11.07 -3.97
C PHE A 19 4.06 9.69 -4.15
N ILE A 20 3.17 8.69 -4.07
CA ILE A 20 3.51 7.32 -4.39
C ILE A 20 2.69 6.95 -5.62
N ILE A 21 3.36 6.45 -6.65
CA ILE A 21 2.67 5.99 -7.84
C ILE A 21 2.21 4.56 -7.61
N SER A 22 0.91 4.33 -7.75
CA SER A 22 0.31 3.00 -7.59
C SER A 22 -0.43 2.61 -8.86
N SER A 23 -0.37 1.35 -9.22
CA SER A 23 -1.10 0.86 -10.38
C SER A 23 -1.39 -0.62 -10.27
N PHE A 24 -2.50 -1.04 -10.89
CA PHE A 24 -2.79 -2.45 -11.15
C PHE A 24 -2.02 -2.97 -12.38
N ARG A 25 -1.47 -2.08 -13.18
CA ARG A 25 -0.77 -2.43 -14.39
C ARG A 25 0.72 -2.60 -14.08
N TRP A 26 1.07 -3.80 -13.72
CA TRP A 26 2.41 -4.12 -13.25
C TRP A 26 3.47 -3.95 -14.33
N ASP A 27 3.10 -4.22 -15.59
CA ASP A 27 4.01 -4.00 -16.70
C ASP A 27 4.39 -2.54 -16.86
N GLU A 28 3.43 -1.64 -16.63
CA GLU A 28 3.70 -0.21 -16.68
C GLU A 28 4.59 0.24 -15.54
N LEU A 29 4.42 -0.36 -14.36
CA LEU A 29 5.27 -0.05 -13.21
C LEU A 29 6.72 -0.42 -13.49
N LYS A 30 6.96 -1.55 -14.15
CA LYS A 30 8.30 -1.96 -14.54
C LYS A 30 8.92 -0.96 -15.51
N LYS A 31 8.17 -0.55 -16.51
CA LYS A 31 8.64 0.44 -17.49
C LYS A 31 8.93 1.77 -16.82
N PHE A 32 8.05 2.19 -15.93
CA PHE A 32 8.22 3.45 -15.23
C PHE A 32 9.49 3.44 -14.39
N ARG A 33 9.75 2.34 -13.70
CA ARG A 33 10.96 2.24 -12.87
C ARG A 33 12.24 2.29 -13.70
N ASN A 34 12.20 1.79 -14.91
CA ASN A 34 13.36 1.87 -15.79
C ASN A 34 13.66 3.31 -16.19
N ILE A 35 12.65 4.16 -16.24
CA ILE A 35 12.81 5.57 -16.62
C ILE A 35 13.13 6.43 -15.40
N ASN A 36 12.49 6.15 -14.28
CA ASN A 36 12.64 6.96 -13.07
C ASN A 36 13.01 6.07 -11.89
N LYS A 37 14.22 6.25 -11.36
CA LYS A 37 14.75 5.41 -10.30
C LYS A 37 14.36 5.87 -8.89
N ASP A 38 13.87 7.10 -8.75
CA ASP A 38 13.72 7.72 -7.45
C ASP A 38 12.29 7.80 -6.93
N VAL A 39 11.31 7.73 -7.80
CA VAL A 39 9.93 7.89 -7.41
C VAL A 39 9.45 6.66 -6.61
N PRO A 40 8.80 6.87 -5.45
CA PRO A 40 8.21 5.73 -4.71
C PRO A 40 7.10 5.08 -5.51
N ILE A 41 7.14 3.75 -5.58
CA ILE A 41 6.13 2.95 -6.28
C ILE A 41 5.46 2.02 -5.29
N ALA A 42 4.13 1.88 -5.39
CA ALA A 42 3.37 0.86 -4.70
C ALA A 42 2.62 0.03 -5.73
N ILE A 43 2.40 -1.23 -5.40
CA ILE A 43 1.78 -2.17 -6.32
C ILE A 43 0.38 -2.50 -5.81
N LEU A 44 -0.64 -2.20 -6.61
CA LEU A 44 -2.02 -2.55 -6.28
C LEU A 44 -2.23 -4.04 -6.52
N VAL A 45 -2.83 -4.70 -5.53
CA VAL A 45 -3.08 -6.15 -5.58
C VAL A 45 -4.57 -6.38 -5.35
N ASP A 46 -5.25 -6.87 -6.36
CA ASP A 46 -6.70 -7.04 -6.32
C ASP A 46 -7.15 -8.45 -5.97
N SER A 47 -6.24 -9.39 -5.83
CA SER A 47 -6.56 -10.78 -5.58
C SER A 47 -5.54 -11.43 -4.65
N LEU A 48 -6.03 -12.29 -3.77
CA LEU A 48 -5.20 -12.97 -2.78
C LEU A 48 -4.07 -13.77 -3.45
N TYR A 49 -4.39 -14.47 -4.53
CA TYR A 49 -3.40 -15.33 -5.17
C TYR A 49 -2.28 -14.56 -5.88
N LYS A 50 -2.41 -13.24 -6.00
CA LYS A 50 -1.36 -12.40 -6.61
C LYS A 50 -0.35 -11.88 -5.61
N ILE A 51 -0.55 -12.11 -4.31
CA ILE A 51 0.32 -11.55 -3.27
C ILE A 51 1.78 -11.97 -3.43
N ASP A 52 2.03 -13.25 -3.66
CA ASP A 52 3.41 -13.74 -3.78
C ASP A 52 4.13 -13.12 -4.98
N ASN A 53 3.43 -13.01 -6.10
CA ASN A 53 4.00 -12.38 -7.29
C ASN A 53 4.20 -10.89 -7.10
N ALA A 54 3.32 -10.25 -6.34
CA ALA A 54 3.46 -8.83 -6.01
C ALA A 54 4.68 -8.57 -5.15
N ILE A 55 4.95 -9.43 -4.17
CA ILE A 55 6.14 -9.32 -3.34
C ILE A 55 7.40 -9.46 -4.21
N LYS A 56 7.39 -10.43 -5.11
CA LYS A 56 8.50 -10.67 -6.03
C LYS A 56 8.76 -9.45 -6.90
N LEU A 57 7.69 -8.89 -7.48
CA LEU A 57 7.80 -7.70 -8.31
C LEU A 57 8.30 -6.51 -7.50
N ALA A 58 7.81 -6.34 -6.27
CA ALA A 58 8.23 -5.24 -5.42
C ALA A 58 9.75 -5.27 -5.20
N LYS A 59 10.31 -6.45 -4.99
CA LYS A 59 11.76 -6.59 -4.84
C LYS A 59 12.49 -6.27 -6.15
N GLU A 60 11.93 -6.68 -7.26
CA GLU A 60 12.53 -6.47 -8.57
C GLU A 60 12.59 -4.97 -8.93
N ILE A 61 11.52 -4.24 -8.70
CA ILE A 61 11.44 -2.81 -9.08
C ILE A 61 11.66 -1.87 -7.89
N ASN A 62 12.04 -2.43 -6.76
CA ASN A 62 12.29 -1.65 -5.56
C ASN A 62 11.09 -0.80 -5.15
N ALA A 63 9.92 -1.42 -5.15
CA ALA A 63 8.69 -0.77 -4.69
C ALA A 63 8.72 -0.63 -3.18
N VAL A 64 8.12 0.45 -2.67
CA VAL A 64 8.12 0.70 -1.22
C VAL A 64 6.97 0.01 -0.52
N ALA A 65 5.90 -0.32 -1.22
CA ALA A 65 4.69 -0.83 -0.59
C ALA A 65 3.85 -1.69 -1.52
N LEU A 66 2.98 -2.49 -0.93
CA LEU A 66 1.87 -3.12 -1.62
C LEU A 66 0.57 -2.50 -1.15
N ASN A 67 -0.39 -2.42 -2.06
CA ASN A 67 -1.73 -1.93 -1.76
C ASN A 67 -2.73 -3.07 -1.97
N PRO A 68 -2.89 -3.96 -0.98
CA PRO A 68 -3.84 -5.05 -1.12
C PRO A 68 -5.28 -4.58 -0.88
N ASN A 69 -6.21 -5.23 -1.55
CA ASN A 69 -7.63 -4.98 -1.33
C ASN A 69 -8.00 -5.40 0.09
N ASN A 70 -8.78 -4.56 0.78
CA ASN A 70 -9.15 -4.83 2.17
C ASN A 70 -10.01 -6.07 2.34
N ASN A 71 -10.64 -6.56 1.28
CA ASN A 71 -11.52 -7.73 1.36
C ASN A 71 -10.80 -9.02 1.71
N PHE A 72 -9.51 -9.14 1.36
CA PHE A 72 -8.79 -10.38 1.63
C PHE A 72 -7.62 -10.23 2.60
N ILE A 73 -7.42 -9.03 3.13
CA ILE A 73 -6.27 -8.79 4.00
C ILE A 73 -6.47 -9.45 5.36
N THR A 74 -5.40 -10.07 5.86
CA THR A 74 -5.38 -10.74 7.17
C THR A 74 -4.06 -10.39 7.86
N ASN A 75 -3.97 -10.72 9.17
CA ASN A 75 -2.73 -10.56 9.91
C ASN A 75 -1.58 -11.31 9.26
N GLN A 76 -1.84 -12.50 8.74
CA GLN A 76 -0.81 -13.31 8.09
C GLN A 76 -0.28 -12.62 6.84
N ILE A 77 -1.17 -12.04 6.04
CA ILE A 77 -0.76 -11.35 4.82
C ILE A 77 0.06 -10.10 5.16
N VAL A 78 -0.39 -9.32 6.14
CA VAL A 78 0.34 -8.14 6.58
C VAL A 78 1.74 -8.53 7.03
N ASN A 79 1.85 -9.56 7.89
CA ASN A 79 3.15 -10.02 8.37
C ASN A 79 4.04 -10.52 7.24
N LYS A 80 3.48 -11.22 6.28
CA LYS A 80 4.24 -11.74 5.15
C LYS A 80 4.84 -10.62 4.31
N ILE A 81 4.06 -9.60 4.03
CA ILE A 81 4.53 -8.46 3.26
C ILE A 81 5.59 -7.70 4.04
N GLN A 82 5.32 -7.40 5.31
CA GLN A 82 6.25 -6.63 6.14
C GLN A 82 7.57 -7.36 6.40
N SER A 83 7.53 -8.69 6.48
CA SER A 83 8.76 -9.47 6.68
C SER A 83 9.70 -9.39 5.47
N ASN A 84 9.22 -8.91 4.35
CA ASN A 84 10.03 -8.68 3.15
C ASN A 84 10.45 -7.21 3.02
N ASN A 85 10.34 -6.43 4.09
CA ASN A 85 10.68 -5.00 4.11
C ASN A 85 9.85 -4.17 3.15
N ILE A 86 8.60 -4.57 2.97
CA ILE A 86 7.64 -3.87 2.12
C ILE A 86 6.52 -3.36 3.03
N LYS A 87 6.11 -2.12 2.84
CA LYS A 87 5.03 -1.55 3.61
C LYS A 87 3.67 -1.99 3.08
N VAL A 88 2.65 -1.93 3.93
CA VAL A 88 1.30 -2.37 3.59
C VAL A 88 0.35 -1.18 3.72
N TYR A 89 -0.24 -0.79 2.61
CA TYR A 89 -1.22 0.30 2.55
C TYR A 89 -2.49 -0.22 1.88
N PRO A 90 -3.38 -0.89 2.64
CA PRO A 90 -4.59 -1.46 2.05
C PRO A 90 -5.54 -0.42 1.49
N TYR A 91 -6.34 -0.79 0.51
CA TYR A 91 -7.34 0.07 -0.12
C TYR A 91 -8.71 -0.63 -0.12
N THR A 92 -9.81 0.01 -0.24
CA THR A 92 -10.06 1.39 0.13
C THR A 92 -10.73 1.35 1.49
N ILE A 93 -10.19 2.07 2.44
CA ILE A 93 -10.62 1.97 3.83
C ILE A 93 -11.34 3.25 4.21
N ASN A 94 -12.68 3.19 4.28
CA ASN A 94 -13.49 4.40 4.45
C ASN A 94 -14.26 4.49 5.76
N THR A 95 -14.58 3.35 6.36
CA THR A 95 -15.41 3.36 7.58
C THR A 95 -14.54 3.36 8.83
N PRO A 96 -15.01 3.98 9.93
CA PRO A 96 -14.28 3.91 11.21
C PRO A 96 -13.99 2.48 11.66
N LYS A 97 -14.93 1.57 11.42
CA LYS A 97 -14.76 0.16 11.76
C LYS A 97 -13.58 -0.46 11.02
N ASN A 98 -13.49 -0.22 9.71
CA ASN A 98 -12.40 -0.75 8.91
C ASN A 98 -11.07 -0.08 9.25
N ILE A 99 -11.08 1.23 9.54
CA ILE A 99 -9.88 1.92 9.98
C ILE A 99 -9.33 1.26 11.24
N LYS A 100 -10.21 0.99 12.21
CA LYS A 100 -9.82 0.34 13.44
C LYS A 100 -9.26 -1.06 13.19
N ARG A 101 -9.92 -1.80 12.29
CA ARG A 101 -9.47 -3.14 11.91
C ARG A 101 -8.07 -3.11 11.31
N MET A 102 -7.81 -2.15 10.41
CA MET A 102 -6.48 -2.02 9.80
C MET A 102 -5.42 -1.67 10.85
N LYS A 103 -5.75 -0.77 11.77
CA LYS A 103 -4.82 -0.43 12.87
C LYS A 103 -4.48 -1.66 13.70
N SER A 104 -5.47 -2.50 13.99
CA SER A 104 -5.23 -3.69 14.81
C SER A 104 -4.35 -4.71 14.11
N MET A 105 -4.30 -4.70 12.79
CA MET A 105 -3.43 -5.60 12.03
C MET A 105 -2.01 -5.04 11.84
N GLY A 106 -1.77 -3.81 12.26
CA GLY A 106 -0.43 -3.23 12.18
C GLY A 106 -0.01 -2.79 10.79
N VAL A 107 -0.97 -2.42 9.93
CA VAL A 107 -0.63 -1.89 8.62
C VAL A 107 0.12 -0.57 8.75
N ASP A 108 0.92 -0.23 7.74
CA ASP A 108 1.74 0.99 7.77
C ASP A 108 0.96 2.24 7.44
N GLY A 109 -0.15 2.11 6.75
CA GLY A 109 -1.02 3.20 6.40
C GLY A 109 -2.26 2.65 5.73
N ILE A 110 -3.13 3.54 5.28
CA ILE A 110 -4.33 3.15 4.54
C ILE A 110 -4.53 4.09 3.35
N ILE A 111 -5.25 3.58 2.36
CA ILE A 111 -5.71 4.39 1.24
C ILE A 111 -7.20 4.62 1.47
N THR A 112 -7.58 5.87 1.55
CA THR A 112 -8.95 6.25 1.91
C THR A 112 -9.41 7.46 1.10
N ASP A 113 -10.74 7.53 0.89
CA ASP A 113 -11.36 8.71 0.32
C ASP A 113 -11.63 9.79 1.37
N PHE A 114 -11.47 9.43 2.65
CA PHE A 114 -11.79 10.33 3.77
C PHE A 114 -10.62 10.41 4.74
N PRO A 115 -9.53 11.10 4.37
CA PRO A 115 -8.33 11.14 5.21
C PRO A 115 -8.59 11.67 6.62
N GLU A 116 -9.59 12.52 6.78
CA GLU A 116 -9.93 13.11 8.09
C GLU A 116 -10.42 12.05 9.08
N ARG A 117 -10.87 10.89 8.61
CA ARG A 117 -11.40 9.82 9.49
C ARG A 117 -10.33 9.02 10.19
N ILE A 118 -9.08 9.16 9.78
CA ILE A 118 -7.98 8.36 10.34
C ILE A 118 -7.79 8.63 11.83
N ASN A 119 -8.03 9.84 12.25
CA ASN A 119 -7.82 10.26 13.65
C ASN A 119 -9.04 10.10 14.54
N GLN A 120 -10.08 9.48 14.03
CA GLN A 120 -11.30 9.23 14.82
C GLN A 120 -11.17 8.00 15.69
#